data_0fd08c67b251c1d8d99932af6245bbee
#
_entry.id   0fd08c67b251c1d8d99932af6245bbee
#
_cell.length_a   1.000
_cell.length_b   1.000
_cell.length_c   1.000
_cell.angle_alpha   90.00
_cell.angle_beta   90.00
_cell.angle_gamma   90.00
#
_symmetry.space_group_name_H-M   'P 1'
#
loop_
_entity.id
_entity.type
_entity.pdbx_description
1 polymer ?
#
loop_
_entity_poly.entity_id
_entity_poly.type
_entity_poly.pdbx_seq_one_letter_code
_entity_poly.pdbx_strand_id
1 'polypeptide(L)'
;MWKKLGYGGLVLLLIYFIYAVFFKKIPTPLEQMQKDMKAKKVMYRLKDDAIIYADEQIGSEGDEVIRFKNVIVDLIKKKMLISGKEGEVNTKTSDVTLMKKVVGTTKDKKWEIYTERVEYKKQGDTLISPVRTKLINTVDDTVSEADRVETTTKFEVIVATGHASYNNKKDKKTLTADKITYHDPIKVSDAEGHVVYKEEQTKRELRADRMRYDDINKIGNALGNVIYTDPENKLTGYKVDYYMKDERVDGQGNVVYTGKNSVISADAASYFVKKKQVDGRGHVKYTSPTLIVTGDHVFYDEIAKILNGDGNGTYNYLPRKTTGTYRSGVYDLKTETLTTNDYYTANYDDYKMDGTGLIYVFPTGDARMNGPFNVKKQNFNVHGANGTMNTISKDIFANKMEMTSVQGDRITSDTGRGSFEKKEFRFDGHVKGKIRGNVKDLVNDPRPLVESEAVNFIGNTAKVYFVSHKNGSNMSITRSEIKENVHMTYKDITLDSQYNEMDSGRNLILARDKVMVDFKNNTKMTANYLYMDMNKQEGYARNNVKIVSTLPQFR
;
A
#
# COMPACT_ATOMS: atom_id res chain seq x y z
N MET A 1 72.31 -27.32 -29.34
CA MET A 1 71.75 -28.29 -28.38
C MET A 1 71.51 -27.71 -26.98
N TRP A 2 72.06 -26.57 -26.60
CA TRP A 2 72.01 -25.98 -25.24
C TRP A 2 70.72 -25.09 -24.95
N LYS A 3 70.04 -24.61 -25.97
CA LYS A 3 68.81 -23.78 -25.75
C LYS A 3 67.53 -24.59 -25.37
N LYS A 4 67.54 -25.91 -25.62
CA LYS A 4 66.39 -26.77 -25.27
C LYS A 4 66.40 -27.27 -23.81
N LEU A 5 67.58 -27.29 -23.17
CA LEU A 5 67.73 -27.69 -21.75
C LEU A 5 67.30 -26.57 -20.79
N GLY A 6 67.44 -25.30 -21.19
CA GLY A 6 67.00 -24.17 -20.36
C GLY A 6 65.51 -24.04 -20.19
N TYR A 7 64.74 -24.36 -21.23
CA TYR A 7 63.23 -24.30 -21.16
C TYR A 7 62.63 -25.42 -20.31
N GLY A 8 63.24 -26.65 -20.35
CA GLY A 8 62.77 -27.77 -19.51
C GLY A 8 62.99 -27.52 -18.02
N GLY A 9 64.14 -26.91 -17.65
CA GLY A 9 64.43 -26.52 -16.26
C GLY A 9 63.52 -25.43 -15.74
N LEU A 10 63.13 -24.46 -16.59
CA LEU A 10 62.27 -23.35 -16.24
C LEU A 10 60.79 -23.85 -16.08
N VAL A 11 60.37 -24.80 -16.92
CA VAL A 11 59.06 -25.44 -16.81
C VAL A 11 58.95 -26.30 -15.55
N LEU A 12 60.01 -27.07 -15.21
CA LEU A 12 60.01 -27.85 -13.96
C LEU A 12 60.08 -26.96 -12.72
N LEU A 13 60.79 -25.83 -12.74
CA LEU A 13 60.72 -24.82 -11.67
C LEU A 13 59.35 -24.17 -11.54
N LEU A 14 58.70 -23.86 -12.65
CA LEU A 14 57.34 -23.30 -12.65
C LEU A 14 56.33 -24.32 -12.11
N ILE A 15 56.42 -25.57 -12.52
CA ILE A 15 55.59 -26.69 -12.01
C ILE A 15 55.84 -26.89 -10.52
N TYR A 16 57.11 -26.87 -10.08
CA TYR A 16 57.45 -26.97 -8.66
C TYR A 16 56.96 -25.76 -7.87
N PHE A 17 57.04 -24.57 -8.43
CA PHE A 17 56.51 -23.35 -7.82
C PHE A 17 54.98 -23.38 -7.73
N ILE A 18 54.30 -23.81 -8.79
CA ILE A 18 52.85 -24.02 -8.79
C ILE A 18 52.44 -25.10 -7.78
N TYR A 19 53.15 -26.23 -7.74
CA TYR A 19 52.94 -27.26 -6.75
C TYR A 19 53.22 -26.76 -5.32
N ALA A 20 54.30 -26.02 -5.08
CA ALA A 20 54.65 -25.48 -3.77
C ALA A 20 53.63 -24.40 -3.29
N VAL A 21 53.08 -23.60 -4.22
CA VAL A 21 52.15 -22.53 -3.89
C VAL A 21 50.70 -23.04 -3.78
N PHE A 22 50.28 -23.97 -4.65
CA PHE A 22 48.89 -24.41 -4.72
C PHE A 22 48.59 -25.75 -4.04
N PHE A 23 49.63 -26.62 -3.85
CA PHE A 23 49.42 -27.94 -3.28
C PHE A 23 50.11 -28.17 -1.93
N LYS A 24 50.92 -27.23 -1.45
CA LYS A 24 51.47 -27.34 -0.10
C LYS A 24 50.35 -27.07 0.91
N LYS A 25 49.81 -28.13 1.48
CA LYS A 25 48.78 -28.05 2.49
C LYS A 25 49.26 -27.21 3.66
N ILE A 26 48.70 -26.02 3.83
CA ILE A 26 48.99 -25.18 5.00
C ILE A 26 48.43 -25.93 6.22
N PRO A 27 49.23 -26.25 7.23
CA PRO A 27 48.77 -26.99 8.40
C PRO A 27 47.68 -26.18 9.11
N THR A 28 46.64 -26.85 9.54
CA THR A 28 45.60 -26.23 10.37
C THR A 28 46.22 -25.79 11.72
N PRO A 29 45.61 -24.81 12.42
CA PRO A 29 46.07 -24.39 13.74
C PRO A 29 46.24 -25.57 14.70
N LEU A 30 45.36 -26.54 14.66
CA LEU A 30 45.44 -27.75 15.47
C LEU A 30 46.68 -28.59 15.12
N GLU A 31 46.94 -28.87 13.85
CA GLU A 31 48.08 -29.65 13.39
C GLU A 31 49.41 -28.96 13.74
N GLN A 32 49.45 -27.62 13.60
CA GLN A 32 50.61 -26.83 13.99
C GLN A 32 50.89 -26.90 15.48
N MET A 33 49.87 -26.69 16.33
CA MET A 33 49.99 -26.77 17.79
C MET A 33 50.40 -28.16 18.25
N GLN A 34 49.85 -29.23 17.70
CA GLN A 34 50.22 -30.61 18.04
C GLN A 34 51.67 -30.93 17.69
N LYS A 35 52.17 -30.37 16.59
CA LYS A 35 53.60 -30.48 16.22
C LYS A 35 54.48 -29.71 17.21
N ASP A 36 54.11 -28.47 17.51
CA ASP A 36 54.87 -27.58 18.37
C ASP A 36 54.95 -28.09 19.81
N MET A 37 53.85 -28.71 20.34
CA MET A 37 53.83 -29.34 21.66
C MET A 37 54.99 -30.34 21.86
N LYS A 38 55.29 -31.13 20.85
CA LYS A 38 56.39 -32.13 20.93
C LYS A 38 57.78 -31.51 21.06
N ALA A 39 57.92 -30.25 20.68
CA ALA A 39 59.18 -29.51 20.77
C ALA A 39 59.35 -28.69 22.05
N LYS A 40 58.33 -28.66 22.95
CA LYS A 40 58.37 -27.88 24.20
C LYS A 40 59.24 -28.51 25.24
N LYS A 41 59.93 -27.65 26.01
CA LYS A 41 60.89 -28.07 27.07
C LYS A 41 60.21 -28.25 28.43
N VAL A 42 59.14 -27.55 28.69
CA VAL A 42 58.41 -27.54 29.96
C VAL A 42 57.04 -28.16 29.76
N MET A 43 56.65 -29.06 30.67
CA MET A 43 55.29 -29.58 30.78
C MET A 43 54.82 -29.37 32.22
N TYR A 44 53.81 -28.52 32.41
CA TYR A 44 53.18 -28.23 33.68
C TYR A 44 51.76 -28.75 33.69
N ARG A 45 51.41 -29.60 34.69
CA ARG A 45 50.05 -30.15 34.81
C ARG A 45 49.25 -29.34 35.84
N LEU A 46 48.18 -28.73 35.36
CA LEU A 46 47.26 -27.96 36.17
C LEU A 46 46.11 -28.88 36.66
N LYS A 47 46.34 -29.58 37.74
CA LYS A 47 45.45 -30.63 38.25
C LYS A 47 45.03 -31.58 37.10
N ASP A 48 43.78 -32.05 37.08
CA ASP A 48 43.28 -32.97 36.04
C ASP A 48 42.60 -32.26 34.85
N ASP A 49 42.74 -30.94 34.74
CA ASP A 49 41.95 -30.16 33.76
C ASP A 49 42.75 -29.68 32.56
N ALA A 50 44.01 -29.34 32.78
CA ALA A 50 44.85 -28.83 31.69
C ALA A 50 46.30 -29.29 31.81
N ILE A 51 46.97 -29.40 30.66
CA ILE A 51 48.43 -29.55 30.53
C ILE A 51 48.96 -28.34 29.81
N ILE A 52 50.00 -27.72 30.35
CA ILE A 52 50.65 -26.56 29.81
C ILE A 52 52.00 -27.00 29.25
N TYR A 53 52.25 -26.73 27.99
CA TYR A 53 53.52 -26.96 27.29
C TYR A 53 54.17 -25.60 26.99
N ALA A 54 55.41 -25.37 27.41
CA ALA A 54 56.08 -24.09 27.21
C ALA A 54 57.56 -24.23 26.95
N ASP A 55 58.20 -23.18 26.41
CA ASP A 55 59.66 -23.14 26.22
C ASP A 55 60.35 -22.75 27.52
N GLU A 56 59.71 -21.94 28.38
CA GLU A 56 60.26 -21.43 29.63
C GLU A 56 59.12 -21.26 30.67
N GLN A 57 59.43 -21.58 31.93
CA GLN A 57 58.57 -21.32 33.11
C GLN A 57 59.29 -20.34 34.03
N ILE A 58 58.59 -19.37 34.54
CA ILE A 58 59.05 -18.37 35.50
C ILE A 58 58.14 -18.44 36.70
N GLY A 59 58.69 -18.77 37.85
CA GLY A 59 57.99 -19.07 39.10
C GLY A 59 57.97 -20.56 39.44
N SER A 60 57.64 -20.88 40.69
CA SER A 60 57.63 -22.21 41.28
C SER A 60 56.22 -22.63 41.73
N GLU A 61 56.01 -23.90 42.14
CA GLU A 61 54.74 -24.44 42.59
C GLU A 61 54.12 -23.72 43.80
N GLY A 62 54.94 -22.99 44.56
CA GLY A 62 54.50 -22.20 45.73
C GLY A 62 53.99 -20.82 45.39
N ASP A 63 54.22 -20.34 44.18
CA ASP A 63 53.83 -19.02 43.76
C ASP A 63 52.31 -18.97 43.40
N GLU A 64 51.68 -17.86 43.71
CA GLU A 64 50.29 -17.67 43.34
C GLU A 64 50.08 -17.56 41.83
N VAL A 65 51.06 -17.01 41.10
CA VAL A 65 51.05 -16.86 39.66
C VAL A 65 52.33 -17.42 39.04
N ILE A 66 52.20 -18.37 38.15
CA ILE A 66 53.31 -18.93 37.34
C ILE A 66 53.19 -18.37 35.93
N ARG A 67 54.33 -17.90 35.38
CA ARG A 67 54.39 -17.35 34.00
C ARG A 67 55.11 -18.29 33.05
N PHE A 68 54.71 -18.27 31.81
CA PHE A 68 55.24 -19.14 30.76
C PHE A 68 55.53 -18.34 29.49
N LYS A 69 56.55 -18.76 28.73
CA LYS A 69 56.84 -18.22 27.37
C LYS A 69 56.58 -19.26 26.29
N ASN A 70 56.05 -18.78 25.13
CA ASN A 70 55.68 -19.61 23.98
C ASN A 70 54.86 -20.83 24.40
N VAL A 71 53.70 -20.57 24.97
CA VAL A 71 52.87 -21.54 25.71
C VAL A 71 51.79 -22.13 24.82
N ILE A 72 51.50 -23.42 25.04
CA ILE A 72 50.32 -24.13 24.52
C ILE A 72 49.62 -24.78 25.73
N VAL A 73 48.33 -24.52 25.88
CA VAL A 73 47.47 -25.09 26.93
C VAL A 73 46.54 -26.11 26.29
N ASP A 74 46.63 -27.36 26.73
CA ASP A 74 45.69 -28.41 26.38
C ASP A 74 44.62 -28.52 27.47
N LEU A 75 43.43 -27.99 27.23
CA LEU A 75 42.28 -28.18 28.09
C LEU A 75 41.65 -29.55 27.78
N ILE A 76 42.18 -30.61 28.44
CA ILE A 76 41.90 -32.02 28.08
C ILE A 76 40.40 -32.35 28.07
N LYS A 77 39.73 -32.08 29.21
CA LYS A 77 38.30 -32.35 29.37
C LYS A 77 37.44 -31.49 28.48
N LYS A 78 37.93 -30.36 28.03
CA LYS A 78 37.22 -29.40 27.15
C LYS A 78 37.52 -29.63 25.67
N LYS A 79 38.45 -30.55 25.37
CA LYS A 79 38.89 -30.87 23.99
C LYS A 79 39.29 -29.63 23.20
N MET A 80 40.04 -28.71 23.83
CA MET A 80 40.48 -27.45 23.24
C MET A 80 41.98 -27.24 23.47
N LEU A 81 42.67 -26.72 22.44
CA LEU A 81 44.04 -26.22 22.52
C LEU A 81 44.05 -24.71 22.36
N ILE A 82 44.86 -24.02 23.18
CA ILE A 82 45.03 -22.57 23.08
C ILE A 82 46.52 -22.26 23.17
N SER A 83 47.11 -21.49 22.25
CA SER A 83 48.49 -21.06 22.27
C SER A 83 48.62 -19.54 22.40
N GLY A 84 49.76 -19.10 22.93
CA GLY A 84 50.11 -17.68 23.03
C GLY A 84 51.62 -17.52 23.23
N LYS A 85 52.14 -16.31 23.00
CA LYS A 85 53.55 -16.01 23.25
C LYS A 85 53.86 -15.92 24.74
N GLU A 86 52.91 -15.52 25.54
CA GLU A 86 53.00 -15.39 26.97
C GLU A 86 51.78 -16.03 27.63
N GLY A 87 51.97 -16.64 28.80
CA GLY A 87 50.90 -17.21 29.58
C GLY A 87 51.11 -17.01 31.08
N GLU A 88 50.00 -16.87 31.80
CA GLU A 88 49.98 -16.81 33.27
C GLU A 88 48.95 -17.81 33.80
N VAL A 89 49.28 -18.47 34.89
CA VAL A 89 48.39 -19.40 35.58
C VAL A 89 48.28 -18.97 37.00
N ASN A 90 47.04 -18.79 37.50
CA ASN A 90 46.79 -18.64 38.92
C ASN A 90 46.64 -20.04 39.52
N THR A 91 47.59 -20.41 40.41
CA THR A 91 47.64 -21.76 41.01
C THR A 91 46.50 -22.04 41.97
N LYS A 92 45.94 -20.99 42.59
CA LYS A 92 44.80 -21.12 43.56
C LYS A 92 43.48 -21.35 42.83
N THR A 93 43.17 -20.52 41.81
CA THR A 93 41.90 -20.58 41.05
C THR A 93 41.96 -21.53 39.86
N SER A 94 43.18 -21.87 39.40
CA SER A 94 43.44 -22.61 38.16
C SER A 94 42.98 -21.84 36.90
N ASP A 95 42.88 -20.51 36.99
CA ASP A 95 42.61 -19.65 35.83
C ASP A 95 43.88 -19.52 34.95
N VAL A 96 43.67 -19.43 33.66
CA VAL A 96 44.78 -19.31 32.71
C VAL A 96 44.56 -18.05 31.85
N THR A 97 45.58 -17.20 31.77
CA THR A 97 45.59 -16.05 30.86
C THR A 97 46.67 -16.26 29.79
N LEU A 98 46.32 -16.15 28.54
CA LEU A 98 47.25 -16.18 27.41
C LEU A 98 47.26 -14.81 26.71
N MET A 99 48.45 -14.40 26.29
CA MET A 99 48.69 -13.09 25.70
C MET A 99 49.61 -13.18 24.49
N LYS A 100 49.47 -12.19 23.61
CA LYS A 100 50.26 -11.96 22.40
C LYS A 100 50.14 -13.10 21.38
N LYS A 101 49.45 -12.80 20.26
CA LYS A 101 49.17 -13.74 19.17
C LYS A 101 48.49 -15.03 19.65
N VAL A 102 47.42 -14.86 20.40
CA VAL A 102 46.68 -16.01 20.91
C VAL A 102 45.88 -16.66 19.80
N VAL A 103 46.01 -17.98 19.69
CA VAL A 103 45.23 -18.82 18.77
C VAL A 103 44.69 -19.99 19.56
N GLY A 104 43.37 -20.19 19.50
CA GLY A 104 42.69 -21.33 20.12
C GLY A 104 41.93 -22.15 19.07
N THR A 105 41.81 -23.46 19.31
CA THR A 105 41.05 -24.34 18.42
C THR A 105 40.45 -25.49 19.21
N THR A 106 39.23 -25.90 18.86
CA THR A 106 38.63 -27.13 19.36
C THR A 106 39.24 -28.36 18.65
N LYS A 107 39.34 -29.50 19.36
CA LYS A 107 39.97 -30.74 18.80
C LYS A 107 39.11 -31.35 17.67
N ASP A 108 37.83 -31.02 17.57
CA ASP A 108 36.96 -31.35 16.44
C ASP A 108 37.08 -30.40 15.25
N LYS A 109 37.97 -29.41 15.37
CA LYS A 109 38.26 -28.39 14.37
C LYS A 109 37.02 -27.48 14.03
N LYS A 110 35.97 -27.49 14.85
CA LYS A 110 34.76 -26.71 14.58
C LYS A 110 34.97 -25.22 14.81
N TRP A 111 35.69 -24.87 15.91
CA TRP A 111 35.90 -23.49 16.31
C TRP A 111 37.38 -23.10 16.34
N GLU A 112 37.66 -21.89 15.86
CA GLU A 112 38.96 -21.24 15.97
C GLU A 112 38.78 -19.84 16.57
N ILE A 113 39.68 -19.42 17.46
CA ILE A 113 39.77 -18.10 18.07
C ILE A 113 41.11 -17.47 17.78
N TYR A 114 41.11 -16.22 17.38
CA TYR A 114 42.31 -15.40 17.12
C TYR A 114 42.18 -14.09 17.88
N THR A 115 43.12 -13.78 18.79
CA THR A 115 43.08 -12.59 19.62
C THR A 115 44.48 -12.25 20.16
N GLU A 116 44.64 -11.09 20.80
CA GLU A 116 45.87 -10.73 21.51
C GLU A 116 45.83 -11.13 22.99
N ARG A 117 44.63 -11.44 23.56
CA ARG A 117 44.46 -11.87 24.96
C ARG A 117 43.23 -12.73 25.12
N VAL A 118 43.37 -13.83 25.86
CA VAL A 118 42.23 -14.64 26.33
C VAL A 118 42.45 -15.06 27.79
N GLU A 119 41.39 -15.04 28.56
CA GLU A 119 41.34 -15.49 29.94
C GLU A 119 40.40 -16.69 30.03
N TYR A 120 40.91 -17.84 30.42
CA TYR A 120 40.09 -19.00 30.81
C TYR A 120 39.82 -18.95 32.30
N LYS A 121 38.53 -18.84 32.68
CA LYS A 121 38.04 -18.90 34.06
C LYS A 121 37.51 -20.31 34.32
N LYS A 122 38.23 -21.06 35.15
CA LYS A 122 37.87 -22.45 35.47
C LYS A 122 36.50 -22.53 36.13
N GLN A 123 36.22 -21.62 37.09
CA GLN A 123 34.92 -21.46 37.67
C GLN A 123 33.98 -20.85 36.62
N GLY A 124 32.97 -21.62 36.20
CA GLY A 124 32.02 -21.20 35.14
C GLY A 124 32.42 -21.65 33.74
N ASP A 125 33.60 -22.25 33.53
CA ASP A 125 34.09 -22.76 32.24
C ASP A 125 34.05 -21.69 31.12
N THR A 126 34.49 -20.47 31.46
CA THR A 126 34.29 -19.28 30.59
C THR A 126 35.62 -18.89 29.95
N LEU A 127 35.56 -18.56 28.64
CA LEU A 127 36.62 -17.92 27.87
C LEU A 127 36.27 -16.46 27.64
N ILE A 128 37.10 -15.54 28.11
CA ILE A 128 36.90 -14.10 27.97
C ILE A 128 38.07 -13.52 27.17
N SER A 129 37.80 -12.87 26.06
CA SER A 129 38.77 -12.01 25.38
C SER A 129 38.34 -10.55 25.53
N PRO A 130 39.08 -9.73 26.28
CA PRO A 130 38.75 -8.33 26.52
C PRO A 130 39.24 -7.38 25.41
N VAL A 131 39.73 -7.91 24.31
CA VAL A 131 40.29 -7.16 23.18
C VAL A 131 39.73 -7.68 21.86
N ARG A 132 39.97 -6.97 20.77
CA ARG A 132 39.52 -7.37 19.44
C ARG A 132 39.78 -8.83 19.16
N THR A 133 38.74 -9.56 18.85
CA THR A 133 38.75 -11.02 18.73
C THR A 133 38.02 -11.44 17.47
N LYS A 134 38.59 -12.42 16.78
CA LYS A 134 37.97 -13.08 15.64
C LYS A 134 37.70 -14.54 15.99
N LEU A 135 36.43 -14.95 15.82
CA LEU A 135 36.00 -16.33 15.91
C LEU A 135 35.65 -16.86 14.52
N ILE A 136 36.02 -18.09 14.23
CA ILE A 136 35.67 -18.79 13.01
C ILE A 136 34.98 -20.10 13.35
N ASN A 137 33.76 -20.31 12.82
CA ASN A 137 33.16 -21.63 12.77
C ASN A 137 33.41 -22.21 11.37
N THR A 138 34.24 -23.23 11.33
CA THR A 138 34.72 -23.84 10.06
C THR A 138 33.64 -24.74 9.42
N VAL A 139 32.69 -25.23 10.21
CA VAL A 139 31.58 -26.08 9.73
C VAL A 139 30.50 -25.25 9.03
N ASP A 140 30.14 -24.13 9.65
CA ASP A 140 29.11 -23.25 9.13
C ASP A 140 29.64 -22.16 8.20
N ASP A 141 30.98 -22.08 8.01
CA ASP A 141 31.72 -21.05 7.26
C ASP A 141 31.34 -19.64 7.72
N THR A 142 31.34 -19.44 9.04
CA THR A 142 31.01 -18.15 9.64
C THR A 142 32.19 -17.52 10.35
N VAL A 143 32.24 -16.18 10.30
CA VAL A 143 33.27 -15.36 10.97
C VAL A 143 32.55 -14.34 11.84
N SER A 144 32.90 -14.30 13.14
CA SER A 144 32.42 -13.30 14.09
C SER A 144 33.59 -12.48 14.59
N GLU A 145 33.42 -11.16 14.71
CA GLU A 145 34.45 -10.26 15.25
C GLU A 145 33.80 -9.27 16.23
N ALA A 146 34.51 -8.94 17.32
CA ALA A 146 34.10 -7.93 18.29
C ALA A 146 35.27 -7.40 19.11
N ASP A 147 35.07 -6.26 19.79
CA ASP A 147 36.09 -5.69 20.67
C ASP A 147 36.26 -6.50 21.97
N ARG A 148 35.20 -7.19 22.39
CA ARG A 148 35.18 -8.12 23.53
C ARG A 148 34.32 -9.34 23.18
N VAL A 149 34.83 -10.53 23.51
CA VAL A 149 34.11 -11.79 23.34
C VAL A 149 34.12 -12.56 24.64
N GLU A 150 32.97 -13.10 25.01
CA GLU A 150 32.79 -14.01 26.13
C GLU A 150 32.02 -15.25 25.66
N THR A 151 32.53 -16.43 26.03
CA THR A 151 31.89 -17.69 25.63
C THR A 151 32.27 -18.79 26.61
N THR A 152 31.70 -19.98 26.48
CA THR A 152 32.15 -21.20 27.17
C THR A 152 33.17 -21.93 26.26
N THR A 153 33.92 -22.87 26.82
CA THR A 153 34.83 -23.72 26.02
C THR A 153 34.13 -24.60 25.01
N LYS A 154 32.80 -24.75 25.12
CA LYS A 154 31.96 -25.47 24.14
C LYS A 154 31.42 -24.56 23.05
N PHE A 155 31.54 -23.25 23.19
CA PHE A 155 30.99 -22.26 22.27
C PHE A 155 29.45 -22.35 22.09
N GLU A 156 28.73 -22.84 23.12
CA GLU A 156 27.27 -22.96 23.06
C GLU A 156 26.58 -21.61 23.05
N VAL A 157 27.10 -20.64 23.81
CA VAL A 157 26.68 -19.25 23.81
C VAL A 157 27.89 -18.36 23.62
N ILE A 158 27.85 -17.46 22.67
CA ILE A 158 28.89 -16.50 22.38
C ILE A 158 28.31 -15.10 22.51
N VAL A 159 28.89 -14.29 23.42
CA VAL A 159 28.53 -12.89 23.61
C VAL A 159 29.64 -12.02 23.03
N ALA A 160 29.36 -11.31 21.97
CA ALA A 160 30.26 -10.39 21.29
C ALA A 160 29.78 -8.95 21.55
N THR A 161 30.66 -8.09 22.06
CA THR A 161 30.33 -6.73 22.47
C THR A 161 31.33 -5.74 21.91
N GLY A 162 30.86 -4.58 21.43
CA GLY A 162 31.65 -3.53 20.80
C GLY A 162 31.94 -3.88 19.34
N HIS A 163 31.40 -3.11 18.40
CA HIS A 163 31.55 -3.31 16.95
C HIS A 163 31.41 -4.81 16.56
N ALA A 164 30.38 -5.45 17.15
CA ALA A 164 30.16 -6.86 16.94
C ALA A 164 29.65 -7.14 15.53
N SER A 165 30.23 -8.17 14.90
CA SER A 165 29.83 -8.61 13.56
C SER A 165 29.73 -10.13 13.48
N TYR A 166 28.77 -10.61 12.71
CA TYR A 166 28.60 -12.01 12.34
C TYR A 166 28.46 -12.06 10.82
N ASN A 167 29.33 -12.79 10.15
CA ASN A 167 29.37 -12.92 8.69
C ASN A 167 29.26 -14.40 8.31
N ASN A 168 28.17 -14.77 7.64
CA ASN A 168 27.99 -16.07 7.00
C ASN A 168 28.47 -15.96 5.55
N LYS A 169 29.66 -16.50 5.27
CA LYS A 169 30.31 -16.40 3.95
C LYS A 169 29.58 -17.23 2.90
N LYS A 170 29.03 -18.38 3.28
CA LYS A 170 28.27 -19.27 2.39
C LYS A 170 27.01 -18.59 1.86
N ASP A 171 26.24 -17.99 2.74
CA ASP A 171 24.97 -17.33 2.42
C ASP A 171 25.16 -15.86 2.02
N LYS A 172 26.40 -15.31 2.14
CA LYS A 172 26.73 -13.89 1.92
C LYS A 172 25.85 -12.95 2.71
N LYS A 173 25.73 -13.21 4.01
CA LYS A 173 24.91 -12.45 4.96
C LYS A 173 25.78 -11.89 6.07
N THR A 174 25.50 -10.67 6.47
CA THR A 174 26.21 -9.99 7.55
C THR A 174 25.22 -9.41 8.54
N LEU A 175 25.47 -9.61 9.83
CA LEU A 175 24.78 -8.97 10.94
C LEU A 175 25.80 -8.18 11.73
N THR A 176 25.55 -6.89 11.98
CA THR A 176 26.38 -6.02 12.82
C THR A 176 25.53 -5.37 13.91
N ALA A 177 26.10 -5.15 15.09
CA ALA A 177 25.42 -4.51 16.21
C ALA A 177 26.44 -4.05 17.27
N ASP A 178 25.97 -3.33 18.30
CA ASP A 178 26.79 -3.02 19.47
C ASP A 178 27.04 -4.29 20.30
N LYS A 179 26.06 -5.20 20.35
CA LYS A 179 26.15 -6.49 21.01
C LYS A 179 25.42 -7.57 20.20
N ILE A 180 26.06 -8.72 20.04
CA ILE A 180 25.47 -9.93 19.45
C ILE A 180 25.64 -11.09 20.41
N THR A 181 24.55 -11.77 20.76
CA THR A 181 24.55 -13.02 21.51
C THR A 181 24.15 -14.14 20.54
N TYR A 182 25.07 -15.06 20.25
CA TYR A 182 24.83 -16.20 19.38
C TYR A 182 24.65 -17.48 20.19
N HIS A 183 23.59 -18.23 19.90
CA HIS A 183 23.25 -19.52 20.51
C HIS A 183 23.49 -20.63 19.48
N ASP A 184 24.68 -21.26 19.51
CA ASP A 184 25.12 -22.25 18.51
C ASP A 184 24.18 -23.48 18.41
N PRO A 185 23.66 -24.06 19.51
CA PRO A 185 22.82 -25.25 19.44
C PRO A 185 21.51 -25.04 18.67
N ILE A 186 20.96 -23.85 18.73
CA ILE A 186 19.69 -23.49 18.09
C ILE A 186 19.86 -22.53 16.90
N LYS A 187 21.11 -22.13 16.60
CA LYS A 187 21.45 -21.23 15.49
C LYS A 187 20.69 -19.91 15.48
N VAL A 188 20.53 -19.30 16.66
CA VAL A 188 19.84 -18.02 16.85
C VAL A 188 20.84 -16.96 17.29
N SER A 189 20.73 -15.78 16.69
CA SER A 189 21.46 -14.57 17.08
C SER A 189 20.48 -13.52 17.62
N ASP A 190 20.76 -12.99 18.81
CA ASP A 190 20.11 -11.81 19.37
C ASP A 190 21.06 -10.63 19.26
N ALA A 191 20.68 -9.58 18.54
CA ALA A 191 21.47 -8.38 18.29
C ALA A 191 20.81 -7.15 18.90
N GLU A 192 21.60 -6.30 19.55
CA GLU A 192 21.17 -5.10 20.26
C GLU A 192 22.07 -3.90 19.94
N GLY A 193 21.46 -2.74 19.72
CA GLY A 193 22.12 -1.47 19.44
C GLY A 193 22.65 -1.37 18.00
N HIS A 194 22.19 -0.38 17.25
CA HIS A 194 22.60 -0.07 15.87
C HIS A 194 22.64 -1.31 14.95
N VAL A 195 21.61 -2.15 15.07
CA VAL A 195 21.56 -3.42 14.34
C VAL A 195 21.42 -3.18 12.85
N VAL A 196 22.29 -3.83 12.05
CA VAL A 196 22.21 -3.85 10.59
C VAL A 196 22.42 -5.28 10.09
N TYR A 197 21.40 -5.82 9.43
CA TYR A 197 21.44 -7.08 8.73
C TYR A 197 21.47 -6.84 7.22
N LYS A 198 22.35 -7.50 6.49
CA LYS A 198 22.52 -7.36 5.04
C LYS A 198 22.57 -8.70 4.33
N GLU A 199 21.93 -8.76 3.19
CA GLU A 199 22.05 -9.86 2.21
C GLU A 199 22.72 -9.31 0.94
N GLU A 200 23.97 -9.66 0.69
CA GLU A 200 24.73 -9.10 -0.44
C GLU A 200 24.16 -9.52 -1.80
N GLN A 201 23.67 -10.76 -1.92
CA GLN A 201 23.17 -11.31 -3.19
C GLN A 201 21.88 -10.60 -3.65
N THR A 202 21.00 -10.33 -2.72
CA THR A 202 19.69 -9.70 -2.99
C THR A 202 19.70 -8.19 -2.79
N LYS A 203 20.83 -7.64 -2.26
CA LYS A 203 20.99 -6.23 -1.86
C LYS A 203 19.90 -5.75 -0.91
N ARG A 204 19.43 -6.64 -0.03
CA ARG A 204 18.44 -6.35 1.00
C ARG A 204 19.14 -5.96 2.30
N GLU A 205 18.57 -5.00 2.99
CA GLU A 205 19.09 -4.52 4.27
C GLU A 205 17.94 -4.33 5.26
N LEU A 206 18.15 -4.73 6.52
CA LEU A 206 17.25 -4.49 7.64
C LEU A 206 18.02 -3.78 8.76
N ARG A 207 17.53 -2.64 9.20
CA ARG A 207 18.06 -1.88 10.34
C ARG A 207 17.04 -1.83 11.46
N ALA A 208 17.51 -1.87 12.72
CA ALA A 208 16.64 -1.83 13.89
C ALA A 208 17.44 -1.46 15.15
N ASP A 209 16.73 -1.21 16.26
CA ASP A 209 17.37 -1.08 17.57
C ASP A 209 17.71 -2.47 18.15
N ARG A 210 16.88 -3.48 17.84
CA ARG A 210 17.08 -4.88 18.24
C ARG A 210 16.62 -5.82 17.14
N MET A 211 17.28 -6.97 17.02
CA MET A 211 16.90 -8.01 16.07
C MET A 211 17.20 -9.40 16.64
N ARG A 212 16.26 -10.32 16.50
CA ARG A 212 16.48 -11.76 16.66
C ARG A 212 16.50 -12.40 15.28
N TYR A 213 17.56 -13.13 14.97
CA TYR A 213 17.75 -13.84 13.71
C TYR A 213 17.80 -15.34 13.96
N ASP A 214 16.89 -16.10 13.40
CA ASP A 214 16.84 -17.55 13.40
C ASP A 214 17.35 -18.08 12.06
N ASP A 215 18.55 -18.65 12.09
CA ASP A 215 19.23 -19.12 10.87
C ASP A 215 18.67 -20.45 10.36
N ILE A 216 17.98 -21.24 11.17
CA ILE A 216 17.30 -22.50 10.75
C ILE A 216 16.01 -22.16 10.01
N ASN A 217 15.16 -21.37 10.64
CA ASN A 217 13.87 -21.00 10.08
C ASN A 217 13.98 -19.88 9.05
N LYS A 218 15.11 -19.15 9.02
CA LYS A 218 15.35 -18.00 8.15
C LYS A 218 14.35 -16.88 8.41
N ILE A 219 14.17 -16.54 9.70
CA ILE A 219 13.27 -15.49 10.18
C ILE A 219 14.09 -14.43 10.92
N GLY A 220 13.90 -13.18 10.56
CA GLY A 220 14.41 -12.02 11.27
C GLY A 220 13.27 -11.26 11.93
N ASN A 221 13.29 -11.16 13.29
CA ASN A 221 12.33 -10.35 14.02
C ASN A 221 13.04 -9.08 14.49
N ALA A 222 12.64 -7.93 13.97
CA ALA A 222 13.25 -6.64 14.25
C ALA A 222 12.28 -5.74 15.03
N LEU A 223 12.83 -4.95 15.96
CA LEU A 223 12.07 -4.10 16.86
C LEU A 223 12.76 -2.75 17.08
N GLY A 224 11.98 -1.68 17.07
CA GLY A 224 12.43 -0.30 17.28
C GLY A 224 13.06 0.32 16.03
N ASN A 225 12.50 1.42 15.54
CA ASN A 225 13.00 2.18 14.40
C ASN A 225 13.35 1.33 13.17
N VAL A 226 12.48 0.34 12.88
CA VAL A 226 12.82 -0.65 11.85
C VAL A 226 12.72 -0.06 10.45
N ILE A 227 13.76 -0.33 9.64
CA ILE A 227 13.84 0.04 8.24
C ILE A 227 14.27 -1.20 7.45
N TYR A 228 13.40 -1.71 6.61
CA TYR A 228 13.72 -2.71 5.59
C TYR A 228 13.86 -2.03 4.24
N THR A 229 14.89 -2.39 3.47
CA THR A 229 15.10 -1.92 2.09
C THR A 229 15.47 -3.08 1.18
N ASP A 230 14.95 -3.05 -0.02
CA ASP A 230 15.43 -3.81 -1.17
C ASP A 230 15.86 -2.81 -2.28
N PRO A 231 16.34 -3.24 -3.46
CA PRO A 231 16.80 -2.33 -4.50
C PRO A 231 15.78 -1.30 -5.00
N GLU A 232 14.52 -1.55 -4.85
CA GLU A 232 13.45 -0.72 -5.42
C GLU A 232 12.53 -0.12 -4.34
N ASN A 233 12.43 -0.75 -3.17
CA ASN A 233 11.40 -0.46 -2.19
C ASN A 233 11.95 -0.31 -0.77
N LYS A 234 11.19 0.38 0.05
CA LYS A 234 11.47 0.58 1.48
C LYS A 234 10.20 0.34 2.29
N LEU A 235 10.34 -0.36 3.44
CA LEU A 235 9.29 -0.49 4.43
C LEU A 235 9.82 -0.06 5.79
N THR A 236 9.08 0.79 6.50
CA THR A 236 9.40 1.20 7.87
C THR A 236 8.27 0.84 8.81
N GLY A 237 8.59 0.63 10.09
CA GLY A 237 7.60 0.34 11.12
C GLY A 237 8.26 0.24 12.50
N TYR A 238 7.47 0.05 13.55
CA TYR A 238 7.99 -0.18 14.89
C TYR A 238 8.49 -1.62 15.06
N LYS A 239 7.77 -2.59 14.52
CA LYS A 239 8.13 -4.01 14.50
C LYS A 239 8.07 -4.52 13.05
N VAL A 240 9.07 -5.30 12.65
CA VAL A 240 9.10 -5.95 11.35
C VAL A 240 9.56 -7.40 11.51
N ASP A 241 8.78 -8.32 10.95
CA ASP A 241 9.12 -9.73 10.83
C ASP A 241 9.47 -10.03 9.36
N TYR A 242 10.72 -10.43 9.10
CA TYR A 242 11.21 -10.77 7.76
C TYR A 242 11.30 -12.29 7.58
N TYR A 243 10.41 -12.85 6.77
CA TYR A 243 10.35 -14.27 6.41
C TYR A 243 11.12 -14.50 5.10
N MET A 244 12.38 -14.83 5.22
CA MET A 244 13.31 -14.89 4.08
C MET A 244 12.97 -15.98 3.07
N LYS A 245 12.45 -17.14 3.53
CA LYS A 245 12.00 -18.25 2.66
C LYS A 245 10.79 -17.87 1.82
N ASP A 246 9.88 -17.08 2.41
CA ASP A 246 8.63 -16.66 1.77
C ASP A 246 8.80 -15.35 0.99
N GLU A 247 9.98 -14.72 1.15
CA GLU A 247 10.26 -13.38 0.63
C GLU A 247 9.16 -12.37 1.02
N ARG A 248 8.74 -12.42 2.31
CA ARG A 248 7.68 -11.60 2.89
C ARG A 248 8.20 -10.78 4.07
N VAL A 249 7.77 -9.54 4.14
CA VAL A 249 8.09 -8.59 5.21
C VAL A 249 6.78 -8.11 5.83
N ASP A 250 6.53 -8.44 7.09
CA ASP A 250 5.35 -8.02 7.83
C ASP A 250 5.73 -6.90 8.80
N GLY A 251 5.14 -5.72 8.61
CA GLY A 251 5.34 -4.55 9.45
C GLY A 251 4.15 -4.27 10.36
N GLN A 252 4.41 -3.76 11.55
CA GLN A 252 3.41 -3.33 12.53
C GLN A 252 3.83 -2.02 13.21
N GLY A 253 2.84 -1.17 13.49
CA GLY A 253 3.01 0.13 14.17
C GLY A 253 3.53 1.21 13.24
N ASN A 254 2.62 2.06 12.72
CA ASN A 254 2.91 3.15 11.81
C ASN A 254 3.75 2.72 10.60
N VAL A 255 3.28 1.69 9.92
CA VAL A 255 3.99 1.15 8.76
C VAL A 255 3.90 2.11 7.59
N VAL A 256 5.05 2.36 6.94
CA VAL A 256 5.12 3.10 5.67
C VAL A 256 5.89 2.28 4.66
N TYR A 257 5.22 1.87 3.60
CA TYR A 257 5.83 1.31 2.40
C TYR A 257 6.05 2.41 1.37
N THR A 258 7.23 2.46 0.79
CA THR A 258 7.60 3.41 -0.27
C THR A 258 8.12 2.63 -1.46
N GLY A 259 7.37 2.65 -2.56
CA GLY A 259 7.78 2.16 -3.87
C GLY A 259 8.18 3.30 -4.80
N LYS A 260 8.45 2.99 -6.08
CA LYS A 260 8.93 3.96 -7.06
C LYS A 260 8.01 5.17 -7.25
N ASN A 261 6.70 4.94 -7.33
CA ASN A 261 5.69 5.98 -7.59
C ASN A 261 4.49 5.89 -6.62
N SER A 262 4.66 5.22 -5.49
CA SER A 262 3.58 5.01 -4.54
C SER A 262 4.09 4.97 -3.10
N VAL A 263 3.27 5.49 -2.20
CA VAL A 263 3.48 5.39 -0.76
C VAL A 263 2.21 4.82 -0.15
N ILE A 264 2.36 3.82 0.73
CA ILE A 264 1.27 3.26 1.50
C ILE A 264 1.60 3.40 2.98
N SER A 265 0.74 4.07 3.74
CA SER A 265 0.80 4.10 5.19
C SER A 265 -0.35 3.30 5.78
N ALA A 266 -0.11 2.56 6.87
CA ALA A 266 -1.09 1.68 7.51
C ALA A 266 -0.68 1.40 8.98
N ASP A 267 -1.60 0.85 9.77
CA ASP A 267 -1.26 0.34 11.12
C ASP A 267 -0.41 -0.92 11.02
N ALA A 268 -0.70 -1.77 10.02
CA ALA A 268 0.07 -2.96 9.68
C ALA A 268 0.10 -3.16 8.16
N ALA A 269 1.19 -3.73 7.65
CA ALA A 269 1.29 -4.10 6.24
C ALA A 269 2.17 -5.33 6.02
N SER A 270 1.80 -6.14 5.01
CA SER A 270 2.61 -7.23 4.50
C SER A 270 3.12 -6.88 3.10
N TYR A 271 4.43 -6.89 2.91
CA TYR A 271 5.08 -6.69 1.61
C TYR A 271 5.61 -8.04 1.09
N PHE A 272 5.07 -8.49 -0.05
CA PHE A 272 5.50 -9.70 -0.76
C PHE A 272 6.54 -9.31 -1.81
N VAL A 273 7.81 -9.43 -1.46
CA VAL A 273 8.96 -8.87 -2.21
C VAL A 273 8.99 -9.37 -3.65
N LYS A 274 8.91 -10.68 -3.87
CA LYS A 274 8.95 -11.29 -5.21
C LYS A 274 7.74 -10.94 -6.07
N LYS A 275 6.57 -10.85 -5.46
CA LYS A 275 5.32 -10.53 -6.14
C LYS A 275 5.13 -9.03 -6.34
N LYS A 276 5.92 -8.20 -5.63
CA LYS A 276 5.74 -6.73 -5.57
C LYS A 276 4.32 -6.34 -5.19
N GLN A 277 3.77 -7.00 -4.17
CA GLN A 277 2.43 -6.78 -3.66
C GLN A 277 2.50 -6.26 -2.23
N VAL A 278 1.60 -5.35 -1.89
CA VAL A 278 1.46 -4.78 -0.54
C VAL A 278 0.03 -4.97 -0.07
N ASP A 279 -0.14 -5.54 1.11
CA ASP A 279 -1.43 -5.70 1.81
C ASP A 279 -1.40 -4.83 3.06
N GLY A 280 -2.03 -3.67 3.02
CA GLY A 280 -2.11 -2.70 4.11
C GLY A 280 -3.43 -2.79 4.86
N ARG A 281 -3.38 -2.71 6.20
CA ARG A 281 -4.55 -2.83 7.08
C ARG A 281 -4.53 -1.80 8.21
N GLY A 282 -5.71 -1.28 8.54
CA GLY A 282 -5.92 -0.25 9.55
C GLY A 282 -5.44 1.13 9.07
N HIS A 283 -6.38 2.08 8.98
CA HIS A 283 -6.13 3.48 8.60
C HIS A 283 -5.24 3.62 7.36
N VAL A 284 -5.51 2.79 6.34
CA VAL A 284 -4.65 2.74 5.16
C VAL A 284 -4.81 3.98 4.31
N LYS A 285 -3.68 4.55 3.87
CA LYS A 285 -3.62 5.61 2.88
C LYS A 285 -2.61 5.25 1.79
N TYR A 286 -3.10 5.07 0.57
CA TYR A 286 -2.31 4.98 -0.65
C TYR A 286 -2.16 6.37 -1.27
N THR A 287 -0.96 6.71 -1.73
CA THR A 287 -0.68 7.98 -2.41
C THR A 287 0.19 7.72 -3.64
N SER A 288 -0.24 8.26 -4.76
CA SER A 288 0.53 8.30 -6.01
C SER A 288 0.48 9.73 -6.60
N PRO A 289 1.18 10.04 -7.70
CA PRO A 289 1.11 11.36 -8.35
C PRO A 289 -0.29 11.78 -8.80
N THR A 290 -1.16 10.84 -9.11
CA THR A 290 -2.50 11.12 -9.66
C THR A 290 -3.65 10.75 -8.71
N LEU A 291 -3.39 9.94 -7.69
CA LEU A 291 -4.46 9.35 -6.89
C LEU A 291 -4.08 9.24 -5.41
N ILE A 292 -5.02 9.62 -4.55
CA ILE A 292 -4.99 9.32 -3.12
C ILE A 292 -6.20 8.44 -2.81
N VAL A 293 -5.98 7.32 -2.12
CA VAL A 293 -7.04 6.40 -1.66
C VAL A 293 -6.85 6.14 -0.18
N THR A 294 -7.95 6.14 0.58
CA THR A 294 -7.97 5.70 1.97
C THR A 294 -8.94 4.54 2.14
N GLY A 295 -8.77 3.73 3.17
CA GLY A 295 -9.69 2.63 3.50
C GLY A 295 -9.22 1.88 4.74
N ASP A 296 -10.01 0.93 5.20
CA ASP A 296 -9.63 0.05 6.31
C ASP A 296 -8.64 -1.03 5.86
N HIS A 297 -8.74 -1.41 4.59
CA HIS A 297 -7.85 -2.35 3.92
C HIS A 297 -7.57 -1.90 2.49
N VAL A 298 -6.30 -1.95 2.09
CA VAL A 298 -5.87 -1.67 0.71
C VAL A 298 -4.84 -2.69 0.28
N PHE A 299 -5.14 -3.40 -0.81
CA PHE A 299 -4.20 -4.29 -1.47
C PHE A 299 -3.70 -3.64 -2.77
N TYR A 300 -2.39 -3.53 -2.91
CA TYR A 300 -1.71 -2.96 -4.09
C TYR A 300 -0.85 -3.99 -4.78
N ASP A 301 -1.09 -4.22 -6.07
CA ASP A 301 -0.23 -5.03 -6.95
C ASP A 301 0.53 -4.08 -7.88
N GLU A 302 1.84 -3.94 -7.63
CA GLU A 302 2.69 -3.03 -8.40
C GLU A 302 2.92 -3.51 -9.84
N ILE A 303 2.92 -4.83 -10.09
CA ILE A 303 3.14 -5.42 -11.42
C ILE A 303 1.86 -5.29 -12.26
N ALA A 304 0.75 -5.73 -11.71
CA ALA A 304 -0.55 -5.64 -12.36
C ALA A 304 -1.03 -4.18 -12.50
N LYS A 305 -0.55 -3.28 -11.61
CA LYS A 305 -1.01 -1.89 -11.48
C LYS A 305 -2.46 -1.81 -11.02
N ILE A 306 -2.84 -2.67 -10.11
CA ILE A 306 -4.19 -2.77 -9.54
C ILE A 306 -4.14 -2.38 -8.06
N LEU A 307 -5.10 -1.56 -7.66
CA LEU A 307 -5.35 -1.20 -6.28
C LEU A 307 -6.77 -1.67 -5.91
N ASN A 308 -6.88 -2.52 -4.90
CA ASN A 308 -8.16 -2.91 -4.32
C ASN A 308 -8.31 -2.20 -2.98
N GLY A 309 -9.46 -1.58 -2.73
CA GLY A 309 -9.77 -0.91 -1.48
C GLY A 309 -11.08 -1.43 -0.89
N ASP A 310 -11.08 -1.66 0.42
CA ASP A 310 -12.24 -2.11 1.18
C ASP A 310 -12.41 -1.29 2.47
N GLY A 311 -13.66 -1.17 2.94
CA GLY A 311 -14.02 -0.56 4.22
C GLY A 311 -13.96 0.97 4.20
N ASN A 312 -15.13 1.59 3.99
CA ASN A 312 -15.39 3.04 4.20
C ASN A 312 -14.29 3.98 3.63
N GLY A 313 -13.88 3.70 2.42
CA GLY A 313 -12.77 4.38 1.78
C GLY A 313 -13.16 5.72 1.15
N THR A 314 -12.14 6.55 0.92
CA THR A 314 -12.25 7.75 0.11
C THR A 314 -11.27 7.70 -1.06
N TYR A 315 -11.58 8.39 -2.12
CA TYR A 315 -10.63 8.62 -3.21
C TYR A 315 -10.56 10.10 -3.59
N ASN A 316 -9.38 10.51 -4.06
CA ASN A 316 -9.15 11.84 -4.62
C ASN A 316 -8.27 11.69 -5.87
N TYR A 317 -8.87 11.88 -7.03
CA TYR A 317 -8.17 11.91 -8.31
C TYR A 317 -7.69 13.34 -8.59
N LEU A 318 -6.41 13.58 -8.40
CA LEU A 318 -5.80 14.91 -8.38
C LEU A 318 -5.91 15.69 -9.69
N PRO A 319 -5.69 15.09 -10.89
CA PRO A 319 -5.71 15.83 -12.15
C PRO A 319 -7.03 16.55 -12.45
N ARG A 320 -8.15 16.02 -11.93
CA ARG A 320 -9.49 16.56 -12.15
C ARG A 320 -10.18 17.01 -10.88
N LYS A 321 -9.50 16.97 -9.74
CA LYS A 321 -10.09 17.29 -8.43
C LYS A 321 -11.38 16.53 -8.14
N THR A 322 -11.45 15.28 -8.63
CA THR A 322 -12.62 14.42 -8.42
C THR A 322 -12.45 13.67 -7.10
N THR A 323 -13.37 13.85 -6.19
CA THR A 323 -13.36 13.19 -4.88
C THR A 323 -14.60 12.34 -4.68
N GLY A 324 -14.51 11.33 -3.82
CA GLY A 324 -15.66 10.53 -3.47
C GLY A 324 -15.37 9.53 -2.38
N THR A 325 -16.40 8.70 -2.11
CA THR A 325 -16.32 7.60 -1.15
C THR A 325 -16.67 6.29 -1.86
N TYR A 326 -16.23 5.18 -1.29
CA TYR A 326 -16.56 3.84 -1.75
C TYR A 326 -16.65 2.89 -0.55
N ARG A 327 -17.42 1.83 -0.67
CA ARG A 327 -17.43 0.74 0.32
C ARG A 327 -16.38 -0.33 -0.05
N SER A 328 -16.38 -0.76 -1.30
CA SER A 328 -15.34 -1.57 -1.90
C SER A 328 -15.10 -1.12 -3.34
N GLY A 329 -13.89 -1.29 -3.85
CA GLY A 329 -13.59 -0.87 -5.22
C GLY A 329 -12.24 -1.34 -5.71
N VAL A 330 -12.14 -1.42 -7.03
CA VAL A 330 -10.91 -1.74 -7.76
C VAL A 330 -10.53 -0.55 -8.62
N TYR A 331 -9.30 -0.10 -8.49
CA TYR A 331 -8.74 0.94 -9.34
C TYR A 331 -7.63 0.36 -10.21
N ASP A 332 -7.81 0.41 -11.53
CA ASP A 332 -6.77 0.10 -12.51
C ASP A 332 -5.94 1.36 -12.76
N LEU A 333 -4.70 1.34 -12.31
CA LEU A 333 -3.75 2.46 -12.44
C LEU A 333 -3.23 2.67 -13.88
N LYS A 334 -3.39 1.68 -14.79
CA LYS A 334 -2.98 1.81 -16.20
C LYS A 334 -4.03 2.58 -17.00
N THR A 335 -5.29 2.24 -16.78
CA THR A 335 -6.42 2.86 -17.47
C THR A 335 -7.01 4.02 -16.69
N GLU A 336 -6.56 4.21 -15.44
CA GLU A 336 -7.10 5.17 -14.48
C GLU A 336 -8.62 5.02 -14.33
N THR A 337 -9.06 3.76 -14.14
CA THR A 337 -10.47 3.39 -14.06
C THR A 337 -10.82 2.88 -12.67
N LEU A 338 -11.81 3.49 -12.03
CA LEU A 338 -12.43 2.99 -10.81
C LEU A 338 -13.63 2.12 -11.15
N THR A 339 -13.69 0.93 -10.59
CA THR A 339 -14.84 0.02 -10.68
C THR A 339 -15.30 -0.35 -9.28
N THR A 340 -16.60 -0.19 -9.00
CA THR A 340 -17.25 -0.68 -7.78
C THR A 340 -18.64 -1.23 -8.09
N ASN A 341 -19.02 -2.29 -7.41
CA ASN A 341 -20.39 -2.82 -7.43
C ASN A 341 -21.21 -2.34 -6.22
N ASP A 342 -20.55 -1.75 -5.23
CA ASP A 342 -21.15 -1.23 -4.00
C ASP A 342 -21.57 0.23 -4.12
N TYR A 343 -22.05 0.77 -2.99
CA TYR A 343 -22.37 2.20 -2.86
C TYR A 343 -21.12 3.06 -3.05
N TYR A 344 -21.30 4.14 -3.80
CA TYR A 344 -20.27 5.14 -4.05
C TYR A 344 -20.84 6.56 -3.97
N THR A 345 -19.95 7.52 -3.73
CA THR A 345 -20.19 8.94 -4.03
C THR A 345 -19.11 9.46 -4.95
N ALA A 346 -19.42 10.48 -5.76
CA ALA A 346 -18.44 11.19 -6.57
C ALA A 346 -18.81 12.68 -6.62
N ASN A 347 -17.82 13.54 -6.38
CA ASN A 347 -17.97 14.98 -6.49
C ASN A 347 -16.99 15.49 -7.56
N TYR A 348 -17.51 16.22 -8.53
CA TYR A 348 -16.76 16.83 -9.61
C TYR A 348 -17.35 18.20 -9.94
N ASP A 349 -16.57 19.26 -9.86
CA ASP A 349 -17.06 20.63 -9.92
C ASP A 349 -18.22 20.84 -8.92
N ASP A 350 -19.38 21.30 -9.39
CA ASP A 350 -20.61 21.46 -8.62
C ASP A 350 -21.63 20.31 -8.83
N TYR A 351 -21.19 19.21 -9.47
CA TYR A 351 -21.96 17.98 -9.58
C TYR A 351 -21.67 17.05 -8.40
N LYS A 352 -22.71 16.48 -7.84
CA LYS A 352 -22.64 15.41 -6.84
C LYS A 352 -23.35 14.19 -7.39
N MET A 353 -22.67 13.06 -7.34
CA MET A 353 -23.20 11.77 -7.76
C MET A 353 -23.20 10.80 -6.60
N ASP A 354 -24.20 9.97 -6.50
CA ASP A 354 -24.21 8.82 -5.59
C ASP A 354 -25.02 7.68 -6.22
N GLY A 355 -24.76 6.46 -5.79
CA GLY A 355 -25.43 5.29 -6.34
C GLY A 355 -24.76 3.98 -6.00
N THR A 356 -25.13 2.93 -6.75
CA THR A 356 -24.52 1.60 -6.66
C THR A 356 -24.04 1.16 -8.03
N GLY A 357 -22.88 0.50 -8.06
CA GLY A 357 -22.30 -0.02 -9.31
C GLY A 357 -21.82 1.08 -10.26
N LEU A 358 -20.51 1.45 -10.13
CA LEU A 358 -19.87 2.47 -10.96
C LEU A 358 -18.69 1.89 -11.72
N ILE A 359 -18.56 2.26 -12.98
CA ILE A 359 -17.30 2.20 -13.75
C ILE A 359 -16.99 3.63 -14.18
N TYR A 360 -15.88 4.19 -13.69
CA TYR A 360 -15.51 5.58 -13.98
C TYR A 360 -14.11 5.65 -14.55
N VAL A 361 -14.00 6.06 -15.82
CA VAL A 361 -12.74 6.27 -16.54
C VAL A 361 -12.35 7.75 -16.37
N PHE A 362 -11.44 8.05 -15.46
CA PHE A 362 -11.09 9.42 -15.09
C PHE A 362 -10.53 10.25 -16.26
N PRO A 363 -9.62 9.73 -17.14
CA PRO A 363 -9.09 10.50 -18.25
C PRO A 363 -10.15 11.01 -19.24
N THR A 364 -11.13 10.19 -19.58
CA THR A 364 -12.19 10.54 -20.53
C THR A 364 -13.41 11.16 -19.86
N GLY A 365 -13.53 11.02 -18.53
CA GLY A 365 -14.67 11.47 -17.77
C GLY A 365 -15.92 10.60 -17.94
N ASP A 366 -15.80 9.41 -18.54
CA ASP A 366 -16.94 8.51 -18.76
C ASP A 366 -17.28 7.76 -17.47
N ALA A 367 -18.48 7.95 -16.97
CA ALA A 367 -19.07 7.25 -15.86
C ALA A 367 -20.25 6.41 -16.34
N ARG A 368 -20.21 5.10 -16.07
CA ARG A 368 -21.30 4.17 -16.30
C ARG A 368 -21.82 3.68 -14.95
N MET A 369 -23.08 3.95 -14.70
CA MET A 369 -23.81 3.51 -13.52
C MET A 369 -24.60 2.27 -13.86
N ASN A 370 -24.23 1.11 -13.26
CA ASN A 370 -24.88 -0.17 -13.53
C ASN A 370 -26.09 -0.44 -12.62
N GLY A 371 -26.25 0.32 -11.56
CA GLY A 371 -27.38 0.30 -10.63
C GLY A 371 -28.03 1.68 -10.45
N PRO A 372 -28.97 1.80 -9.51
CA PRO A 372 -29.63 3.06 -9.20
C PRO A 372 -28.63 4.16 -8.84
N PHE A 373 -28.86 5.34 -9.36
CA PHE A 373 -27.98 6.49 -9.16
C PHE A 373 -28.75 7.81 -9.08
N ASN A 374 -28.11 8.81 -8.50
CA ASN A 374 -28.51 10.21 -8.50
C ASN A 374 -27.38 11.08 -9.04
N VAL A 375 -27.72 12.12 -9.79
CA VAL A 375 -26.83 13.21 -10.19
C VAL A 375 -27.47 14.52 -9.79
N LYS A 376 -26.88 15.21 -8.84
CA LYS A 376 -27.35 16.51 -8.35
C LYS A 376 -26.51 17.64 -8.94
N LYS A 377 -27.20 18.65 -9.47
CA LYS A 377 -26.61 19.91 -9.93
C LYS A 377 -27.49 21.05 -9.42
N GLN A 378 -26.92 21.93 -8.59
CA GLN A 378 -27.66 23.04 -7.98
C GLN A 378 -28.95 22.55 -7.28
N ASN A 379 -30.13 23.04 -7.70
CA ASN A 379 -31.43 22.68 -7.13
C ASN A 379 -32.13 21.50 -7.86
N PHE A 380 -31.49 20.89 -8.88
CA PHE A 380 -32.03 19.75 -9.61
C PHE A 380 -31.32 18.45 -9.24
N ASN A 381 -32.10 17.36 -9.29
CA ASN A 381 -31.60 15.99 -9.15
C ASN A 381 -32.12 15.14 -10.31
N VAL A 382 -31.26 14.34 -10.91
CA VAL A 382 -31.61 13.32 -11.91
C VAL A 382 -31.37 11.97 -11.28
N HIS A 383 -32.42 11.17 -11.16
CA HIS A 383 -32.39 9.78 -10.74
C HIS A 383 -32.55 8.85 -11.94
N GLY A 384 -31.86 7.71 -11.94
CA GLY A 384 -32.00 6.65 -12.93
C GLY A 384 -31.84 5.27 -12.31
N ALA A 385 -32.47 4.25 -12.92
CA ALA A 385 -32.25 2.86 -12.52
C ALA A 385 -30.84 2.36 -12.92
N ASN A 386 -30.31 2.86 -14.02
CA ASN A 386 -28.95 2.76 -14.52
C ASN A 386 -28.75 3.82 -15.62
N GLY A 387 -27.50 4.05 -16.05
CA GLY A 387 -27.25 5.07 -17.04
C GLY A 387 -25.78 5.38 -17.28
N THR A 388 -25.52 6.51 -17.94
CA THR A 388 -24.19 7.03 -18.18
C THR A 388 -24.12 8.53 -17.92
N MET A 389 -22.95 9.01 -17.53
CA MET A 389 -22.63 10.42 -17.50
C MET A 389 -21.21 10.62 -18.03
N ASN A 390 -21.01 11.62 -18.87
CA ASN A 390 -19.67 12.09 -19.16
C ASN A 390 -19.40 13.38 -18.38
N THR A 391 -18.42 13.33 -17.46
CA THR A 391 -18.12 14.47 -16.57
C THR A 391 -17.44 15.64 -17.28
N ILE A 392 -16.97 15.48 -18.53
CA ILE A 392 -16.39 16.57 -19.33
C ILE A 392 -17.48 17.27 -20.14
N SER A 393 -18.24 16.53 -20.95
CA SER A 393 -19.32 17.09 -21.77
C SER A 393 -20.57 17.40 -20.95
N LYS A 394 -20.65 16.87 -19.70
CA LYS A 394 -21.79 17.00 -18.78
C LYS A 394 -23.09 16.37 -19.31
N ASP A 395 -22.97 15.47 -20.29
CA ASP A 395 -24.11 14.73 -20.83
C ASP A 395 -24.51 13.60 -19.89
N ILE A 396 -25.81 13.46 -19.64
CA ILE A 396 -26.41 12.45 -18.76
C ILE A 396 -27.41 11.64 -19.61
N PHE A 397 -27.39 10.31 -19.46
CA PHE A 397 -28.41 9.40 -19.94
C PHE A 397 -28.86 8.50 -18.78
N ALA A 398 -30.17 8.28 -18.66
CA ALA A 398 -30.74 7.40 -17.65
C ALA A 398 -31.90 6.56 -18.20
N ASN A 399 -31.95 5.31 -17.79
CA ASN A 399 -33.15 4.47 -17.89
C ASN A 399 -34.05 4.71 -16.66
N LYS A 400 -35.36 4.72 -16.86
CA LYS A 400 -36.33 5.11 -15.86
C LYS A 400 -35.95 6.44 -15.21
N MET A 401 -35.76 7.45 -16.06
CA MET A 401 -35.33 8.76 -15.60
C MET A 401 -36.43 9.45 -14.80
N GLU A 402 -36.03 9.97 -13.65
CA GLU A 402 -36.82 10.91 -12.86
C GLU A 402 -35.98 12.16 -12.61
N MET A 403 -36.43 13.31 -13.04
CA MET A 403 -35.83 14.60 -12.74
C MET A 403 -36.70 15.37 -11.77
N THR A 404 -36.12 15.86 -10.69
CA THR A 404 -36.81 16.63 -9.64
C THR A 404 -36.07 17.93 -9.35
N SER A 405 -36.81 18.97 -8.94
CA SER A 405 -36.20 20.18 -8.35
C SER A 405 -36.55 20.30 -6.87
N VAL A 406 -35.73 21.04 -6.12
CA VAL A 406 -35.98 21.38 -4.71
C VAL A 406 -37.34 22.13 -4.58
N GLN A 407 -37.72 22.86 -5.62
CA GLN A 407 -38.99 23.61 -5.66
C GLN A 407 -40.22 22.75 -5.92
N GLY A 408 -40.06 21.47 -6.31
CA GLY A 408 -41.14 20.52 -6.50
C GLY A 408 -41.48 20.20 -7.97
N ASP A 409 -40.70 20.69 -8.95
CA ASP A 409 -40.82 20.19 -10.31
C ASP A 409 -40.45 18.70 -10.34
N ARG A 410 -41.16 17.91 -11.14
CA ARG A 410 -40.92 16.47 -11.31
C ARG A 410 -41.29 16.03 -12.71
N ILE A 411 -40.39 15.31 -13.37
CA ILE A 411 -40.62 14.69 -14.68
C ILE A 411 -40.11 13.27 -14.65
N THR A 412 -40.92 12.31 -15.10
CA THR A 412 -40.55 10.89 -15.19
C THR A 412 -40.74 10.39 -16.61
N SER A 413 -39.90 9.40 -17.01
CA SER A 413 -39.94 8.75 -18.33
C SER A 413 -39.31 7.36 -18.31
N ASP A 414 -39.52 6.60 -19.37
CA ASP A 414 -38.84 5.31 -19.53
C ASP A 414 -37.32 5.51 -19.77
N THR A 415 -36.94 6.50 -20.58
CA THR A 415 -35.57 6.93 -20.79
C THR A 415 -35.46 8.45 -20.88
N GLY A 416 -34.29 8.97 -20.54
CA GLY A 416 -34.05 10.39 -20.71
C GLY A 416 -32.57 10.69 -20.94
N ARG A 417 -32.32 11.84 -21.59
CA ARG A 417 -30.95 12.33 -21.87
C ARG A 417 -30.91 13.85 -21.91
N GLY A 418 -29.80 14.43 -21.51
CA GLY A 418 -29.62 15.87 -21.57
C GLY A 418 -28.40 16.34 -20.81
N SER A 419 -28.31 17.65 -20.63
CA SER A 419 -27.22 18.29 -19.91
C SER A 419 -27.69 19.60 -19.30
N PHE A 420 -27.37 19.82 -18.03
CA PHE A 420 -27.61 21.11 -17.38
C PHE A 420 -26.77 22.23 -17.99
N GLU A 421 -25.57 21.93 -18.49
CA GLU A 421 -24.71 22.92 -19.17
C GLU A 421 -25.31 23.36 -20.52
N LYS A 422 -25.86 22.41 -21.28
CA LYS A 422 -26.61 22.69 -22.51
C LYS A 422 -28.00 23.23 -22.23
N LYS A 423 -28.42 23.25 -20.96
CA LYS A 423 -29.72 23.73 -20.48
C LYS A 423 -30.91 23.03 -21.13
N GLU A 424 -30.79 21.73 -21.41
CA GLU A 424 -31.77 20.96 -22.14
C GLU A 424 -31.78 19.49 -21.68
N PHE A 425 -33.01 18.96 -21.47
CA PHE A 425 -33.26 17.54 -21.29
C PHE A 425 -34.39 17.07 -22.17
N ARG A 426 -34.24 15.85 -22.72
CA ARG A 426 -35.25 15.12 -23.45
C ARG A 426 -35.65 13.87 -22.70
N PHE A 427 -36.94 13.59 -22.65
CA PHE A 427 -37.61 12.46 -22.02
C PHE A 427 -38.37 11.68 -23.07
N ASP A 428 -38.22 10.36 -23.10
CA ASP A 428 -38.83 9.48 -24.08
C ASP A 428 -39.51 8.30 -23.39
N GLY A 429 -40.77 7.98 -23.78
CA GLY A 429 -41.60 6.90 -23.30
C GLY A 429 -42.35 7.25 -21.99
N HIS A 430 -43.67 7.14 -22.02
CA HIS A 430 -44.62 7.29 -20.86
C HIS A 430 -44.27 8.51 -19.99
N VAL A 431 -44.04 9.65 -20.64
CA VAL A 431 -43.62 10.86 -19.93
C VAL A 431 -44.77 11.38 -19.07
N LYS A 432 -44.47 11.67 -17.78
CA LYS A 432 -45.32 12.38 -16.85
C LYS A 432 -44.56 13.52 -16.23
N GLY A 433 -45.14 14.72 -16.22
CA GLY A 433 -44.51 15.90 -15.66
C GLY A 433 -45.45 16.75 -14.81
N LYS A 434 -44.85 17.34 -13.79
CA LYS A 434 -45.43 18.43 -12.97
C LYS A 434 -44.37 19.52 -12.90
N ILE A 435 -44.65 20.66 -13.50
CA ILE A 435 -43.68 21.77 -13.57
C ILE A 435 -44.37 23.08 -13.25
N ARG A 436 -43.59 24.12 -12.93
CA ARG A 436 -44.16 25.44 -12.66
C ARG A 436 -44.63 26.11 -13.95
N GLY A 437 -45.88 26.57 -13.97
CA GLY A 437 -46.53 27.18 -15.12
C GLY A 437 -46.04 28.59 -15.44
N ASN A 438 -45.67 29.37 -14.45
CA ASN A 438 -45.14 30.72 -14.60
C ASN A 438 -43.88 30.91 -13.75
N VAL A 439 -42.78 31.27 -14.38
CA VAL A 439 -41.47 31.53 -13.73
C VAL A 439 -40.99 32.98 -13.89
N LYS A 440 -41.81 33.85 -14.51
CA LYS A 440 -41.38 35.23 -14.84
C LYS A 440 -40.93 36.01 -13.60
N ASP A 441 -41.65 35.86 -12.48
CA ASP A 441 -41.40 36.59 -11.24
C ASP A 441 -40.55 35.79 -10.23
N LEU A 442 -40.06 34.59 -10.61
CA LEU A 442 -39.44 33.61 -9.71
C LEU A 442 -37.92 33.49 -9.84
N VAL A 443 -37.31 34.34 -10.63
CA VAL A 443 -35.84 34.28 -10.90
C VAL A 443 -34.98 34.32 -9.62
N ASN A 444 -35.57 34.68 -8.47
CA ASN A 444 -34.94 34.66 -7.16
C ASN A 444 -35.83 34.09 -6.03
N ASP A 445 -36.98 33.48 -6.34
CA ASP A 445 -37.93 32.99 -5.33
C ASP A 445 -37.77 31.47 -5.13
N PRO A 446 -37.31 31.02 -3.96
CA PRO A 446 -37.13 29.59 -3.65
C PRO A 446 -38.40 28.90 -3.20
N ARG A 447 -39.60 29.55 -3.31
CA ARG A 447 -40.84 28.98 -2.82
C ARG A 447 -41.13 27.58 -3.41
N PRO A 448 -41.72 26.69 -2.64
CA PRO A 448 -42.24 25.42 -3.15
C PRO A 448 -43.30 25.62 -4.25
N LEU A 449 -43.38 24.68 -5.18
CA LEU A 449 -44.45 24.64 -6.18
C LEU A 449 -45.79 24.34 -5.51
N VAL A 450 -46.74 25.27 -5.62
CA VAL A 450 -48.11 25.07 -5.15
C VAL A 450 -48.98 24.57 -6.28
N GLU A 451 -50.02 23.80 -5.97
CA GLU A 451 -50.88 23.13 -6.96
C GLU A 451 -51.53 24.12 -7.94
N SER A 452 -51.92 25.28 -7.47
CA SER A 452 -52.52 26.35 -8.31
C SER A 452 -51.55 26.95 -9.36
N GLU A 453 -50.24 26.76 -9.19
CA GLU A 453 -49.21 27.21 -10.11
C GLU A 453 -48.65 26.06 -10.97
N ALA A 454 -49.04 24.81 -10.69
CA ALA A 454 -48.50 23.63 -11.35
C ALA A 454 -49.19 23.40 -12.71
N VAL A 455 -48.36 23.03 -13.68
CA VAL A 455 -48.82 22.40 -14.92
C VAL A 455 -48.47 20.91 -14.83
N ASN A 456 -49.52 20.07 -14.86
CA ASN A 456 -49.34 18.63 -14.96
C ASN A 456 -49.52 18.23 -16.42
N PHE A 457 -48.66 17.33 -16.90
CA PHE A 457 -48.76 16.83 -18.27
C PHE A 457 -48.36 15.35 -18.38
N ILE A 458 -48.89 14.71 -19.41
CA ILE A 458 -48.47 13.42 -19.90
C ILE A 458 -48.26 13.51 -21.42
N GLY A 459 -47.41 12.62 -21.95
CA GLY A 459 -47.15 12.50 -23.38
C GLY A 459 -46.20 11.36 -23.68
N ASN A 460 -45.88 11.08 -24.92
CA ASN A 460 -44.92 10.06 -25.27
C ASN A 460 -43.49 10.60 -25.23
N THR A 461 -43.28 11.87 -25.59
CA THR A 461 -41.97 12.53 -25.48
C THR A 461 -42.12 13.93 -24.89
N ALA A 462 -41.10 14.37 -24.14
CA ALA A 462 -41.01 15.76 -23.70
C ALA A 462 -39.59 16.27 -23.84
N LYS A 463 -39.46 17.58 -24.09
CA LYS A 463 -38.21 18.31 -24.07
C LYS A 463 -38.34 19.52 -23.18
N VAL A 464 -37.41 19.72 -22.24
CA VAL A 464 -37.46 20.87 -21.33
C VAL A 464 -36.18 21.69 -21.45
N TYR A 465 -36.33 22.99 -21.25
CA TYR A 465 -35.27 23.98 -21.34
C TYR A 465 -35.18 24.77 -20.05
N PHE A 466 -33.94 25.10 -19.67
CA PHE A 466 -33.64 25.73 -18.39
C PHE A 466 -33.11 27.15 -18.55
N VAL A 467 -33.30 27.96 -17.55
CA VAL A 467 -32.58 29.22 -17.35
C VAL A 467 -31.89 29.21 -16.00
N SER A 468 -30.68 29.71 -15.95
CA SER A 468 -29.98 29.95 -14.69
C SER A 468 -30.46 31.28 -14.07
N HIS A 469 -30.62 31.30 -12.76
CA HIS A 469 -30.96 32.53 -12.03
C HIS A 469 -29.76 33.49 -12.01
N LYS A 470 -29.98 34.79 -11.80
CA LYS A 470 -28.94 35.84 -11.87
C LYS A 470 -27.80 35.61 -10.89
N ASN A 471 -28.06 34.98 -9.75
CA ASN A 471 -27.04 34.63 -8.74
C ASN A 471 -26.28 33.33 -9.07
N GLY A 472 -26.62 32.64 -10.16
CA GLY A 472 -25.98 31.39 -10.57
C GLY A 472 -26.24 30.18 -9.66
N SER A 473 -26.99 30.36 -8.56
CA SER A 473 -27.18 29.30 -7.55
C SER A 473 -28.29 28.29 -7.89
N ASN A 474 -29.26 28.69 -8.70
CA ASN A 474 -30.44 27.91 -9.04
C ASN A 474 -30.76 27.97 -10.53
N MET A 475 -31.56 27.01 -10.97
CA MET A 475 -32.15 26.95 -12.33
C MET A 475 -33.67 26.79 -12.25
N SER A 476 -34.37 27.18 -13.31
CA SER A 476 -35.80 26.92 -13.50
C SER A 476 -36.09 26.38 -14.89
N ILE A 477 -37.11 25.54 -15.01
CA ILE A 477 -37.65 25.11 -16.31
C ILE A 477 -38.43 26.30 -16.88
N THR A 478 -38.04 26.82 -18.05
CA THR A 478 -38.70 27.98 -18.69
C THR A 478 -39.52 27.61 -19.89
N ARG A 479 -39.21 26.50 -20.53
CA ARG A 479 -39.95 26.06 -21.72
C ARG A 479 -40.01 24.53 -21.72
N SER A 480 -41.15 23.99 -22.13
CA SER A 480 -41.37 22.57 -22.37
C SER A 480 -42.07 22.34 -23.70
N GLU A 481 -41.67 21.30 -24.42
CA GLU A 481 -42.32 20.78 -25.63
C GLU A 481 -42.76 19.35 -25.33
N ILE A 482 -44.03 19.04 -25.44
CA ILE A 482 -44.57 17.70 -25.20
C ILE A 482 -45.23 17.22 -26.50
N LYS A 483 -45.04 15.97 -26.89
CA LYS A 483 -45.50 15.42 -28.14
C LYS A 483 -46.16 14.07 -27.97
N GLU A 484 -47.12 13.80 -28.84
CA GLU A 484 -47.87 12.57 -29.00
C GLU A 484 -48.69 12.19 -27.78
N ASN A 485 -50.00 12.18 -27.95
CA ASN A 485 -50.96 11.89 -26.91
C ASN A 485 -50.85 12.81 -25.68
N VAL A 486 -50.69 14.09 -25.96
CA VAL A 486 -50.51 15.08 -24.89
C VAL A 486 -51.81 15.31 -24.16
N HIS A 487 -51.78 15.16 -22.85
CA HIS A 487 -52.82 15.61 -21.93
C HIS A 487 -52.19 16.54 -20.90
N MET A 488 -52.70 17.77 -20.78
CA MET A 488 -52.16 18.80 -19.89
C MET A 488 -53.30 19.40 -19.04
N THR A 489 -53.01 19.64 -17.76
CA THR A 489 -53.90 20.38 -16.88
C THR A 489 -53.17 21.57 -16.27
N TYR A 490 -53.78 22.75 -16.35
CA TYR A 490 -53.26 23.97 -15.75
C TYR A 490 -54.44 24.81 -15.20
N LYS A 491 -54.47 25.05 -13.90
CA LYS A 491 -55.58 25.69 -13.21
C LYS A 491 -56.92 24.96 -13.52
N ASP A 492 -57.85 25.67 -14.12
CA ASP A 492 -59.17 25.17 -14.47
C ASP A 492 -59.28 24.72 -15.95
N ILE A 493 -58.20 24.50 -16.61
CA ILE A 493 -58.13 24.15 -18.03
C ILE A 493 -57.53 22.75 -18.19
N THR A 494 -58.19 21.90 -18.95
CA THR A 494 -57.63 20.64 -19.46
C THR A 494 -57.45 20.76 -20.96
N LEU A 495 -56.29 20.34 -21.46
CA LEU A 495 -55.92 20.45 -22.87
C LEU A 495 -55.37 19.12 -23.39
N ASP A 496 -55.99 18.57 -24.42
CA ASP A 496 -55.52 17.42 -25.19
C ASP A 496 -55.02 17.86 -26.56
N SER A 497 -53.94 17.29 -27.04
CA SER A 497 -53.34 17.60 -28.35
C SER A 497 -52.32 16.55 -28.80
N GLN A 498 -51.77 16.69 -30.00
CA GLN A 498 -50.61 15.90 -30.45
C GLN A 498 -49.28 16.63 -30.20
N TYR A 499 -49.32 17.95 -30.05
CA TYR A 499 -48.16 18.77 -29.72
C TYR A 499 -48.58 19.90 -28.77
N ASN A 500 -47.79 20.07 -27.72
CA ASN A 500 -47.93 21.17 -26.80
C ASN A 500 -46.58 21.81 -26.51
N GLU A 501 -46.54 23.12 -26.54
CA GLU A 501 -45.42 23.93 -26.10
C GLU A 501 -45.89 24.90 -25.03
N MET A 502 -45.18 24.90 -23.90
CA MET A 502 -45.42 25.84 -22.82
C MET A 502 -44.13 26.66 -22.59
N ASP A 503 -44.25 27.97 -22.65
CA ASP A 503 -43.23 28.92 -22.27
C ASP A 503 -43.57 29.53 -20.92
N SER A 504 -43.06 28.94 -19.85
CA SER A 504 -43.29 29.40 -18.48
C SER A 504 -42.68 30.77 -18.20
N GLY A 505 -41.61 31.15 -18.93
CA GLY A 505 -40.98 32.45 -18.83
C GLY A 505 -41.82 33.61 -19.39
N ARG A 506 -42.62 33.32 -20.42
CA ARG A 506 -43.57 34.24 -21.05
C ARG A 506 -45.03 33.99 -20.62
N ASN A 507 -45.27 32.89 -19.91
CA ASN A 507 -46.60 32.41 -19.53
C ASN A 507 -47.50 32.15 -20.75
N LEU A 508 -46.95 31.50 -21.79
CA LEU A 508 -47.61 31.20 -23.06
C LEU A 508 -47.83 29.69 -23.21
N ILE A 509 -48.96 29.31 -23.81
CA ILE A 509 -49.27 27.93 -24.19
C ILE A 509 -49.63 27.91 -25.70
N LEU A 510 -48.99 26.95 -26.41
CA LEU A 510 -49.29 26.68 -27.81
C LEU A 510 -49.60 25.20 -27.97
N ALA A 511 -50.72 24.86 -28.60
CA ALA A 511 -51.10 23.49 -28.88
C ALA A 511 -51.42 23.30 -30.36
N ARG A 512 -51.09 22.12 -30.91
CA ARG A 512 -51.32 21.80 -32.34
C ARG A 512 -51.84 20.38 -32.50
N ASP A 513 -52.61 20.21 -33.52
CA ASP A 513 -53.12 18.96 -34.03
C ASP A 513 -54.05 18.25 -33.04
N LYS A 514 -55.34 18.11 -33.43
CA LYS A 514 -56.38 17.50 -32.59
C LYS A 514 -56.52 18.19 -31.24
N VAL A 515 -56.46 19.52 -31.21
CA VAL A 515 -56.59 20.28 -29.96
C VAL A 515 -58.00 20.18 -29.43
N MET A 516 -58.15 19.79 -28.17
CA MET A 516 -59.36 19.82 -27.40
C MET A 516 -59.12 20.52 -26.05
N VAL A 517 -59.86 21.54 -25.74
CA VAL A 517 -59.80 22.27 -24.46
C VAL A 517 -61.11 22.12 -23.74
N ASP A 518 -61.03 21.77 -22.48
CA ASP A 518 -62.18 21.75 -21.57
C ASP A 518 -61.95 22.81 -20.48
N PHE A 519 -62.81 23.81 -20.49
CA PHE A 519 -62.87 24.83 -19.45
C PHE A 519 -63.90 24.41 -18.41
N LYS A 520 -63.56 24.46 -17.13
CA LYS A 520 -64.45 24.02 -16.02
C LYS A 520 -65.79 24.71 -15.98
N ASN A 521 -66.03 25.74 -16.79
CA ASN A 521 -67.32 26.45 -16.90
C ASN A 521 -68.27 25.78 -17.90
N ASN A 522 -68.14 24.46 -18.16
CA ASN A 522 -68.93 23.70 -19.14
C ASN A 522 -68.68 24.14 -20.62
N THR A 523 -67.63 24.81 -20.92
CA THR A 523 -67.27 25.19 -22.28
C THR A 523 -66.14 24.27 -22.82
N LYS A 524 -66.39 23.64 -23.96
CA LYS A 524 -65.39 22.82 -24.67
C LYS A 524 -65.04 23.45 -26.01
N MET A 525 -63.79 23.44 -26.38
CA MET A 525 -63.35 23.95 -27.67
C MET A 525 -62.50 22.86 -28.36
N THR A 526 -62.70 22.67 -29.66
CA THR A 526 -61.81 21.89 -30.51
C THR A 526 -61.21 22.77 -31.60
N ALA A 527 -59.98 22.52 -31.98
CA ALA A 527 -59.25 23.24 -33.01
C ALA A 527 -58.07 22.42 -33.57
N ASN A 528 -57.43 22.84 -34.63
CA ASN A 528 -56.15 22.30 -35.05
C ASN A 528 -54.95 23.10 -34.51
N TYR A 529 -55.18 24.33 -34.08
CA TYR A 529 -54.18 25.22 -33.51
C TYR A 529 -54.78 26.08 -32.41
N LEU A 530 -54.08 26.18 -31.29
CA LEU A 530 -54.45 27.03 -30.17
C LEU A 530 -53.20 27.77 -29.67
N TYR A 531 -53.37 29.06 -29.40
CA TYR A 531 -52.39 29.90 -28.70
C TYR A 531 -53.11 30.61 -27.55
N MET A 532 -52.49 30.62 -26.38
CA MET A 532 -52.99 31.30 -25.19
C MET A 532 -51.87 32.12 -24.54
N ASP A 533 -52.16 33.40 -24.28
CA ASP A 533 -51.34 34.27 -23.43
C ASP A 533 -52.02 34.37 -22.06
N MET A 534 -51.46 33.63 -21.09
CA MET A 534 -52.02 33.54 -19.75
C MET A 534 -51.85 34.81 -18.92
N ASN A 535 -50.92 35.71 -19.29
CA ASN A 535 -50.77 37.02 -18.65
C ASN A 535 -51.87 37.98 -19.08
N LYS A 536 -52.24 37.99 -20.36
CA LYS A 536 -53.26 38.83 -20.93
C LYS A 536 -54.68 38.23 -20.78
N GLN A 537 -54.73 36.93 -20.43
CA GLN A 537 -55.95 36.13 -20.47
C GLN A 537 -56.62 36.13 -21.85
N GLU A 538 -55.82 36.18 -22.90
CA GLU A 538 -56.23 36.19 -24.28
C GLU A 538 -55.71 34.95 -25.01
N GLY A 539 -56.46 34.52 -26.02
CA GLY A 539 -56.06 33.43 -26.88
C GLY A 539 -56.75 33.43 -28.21
N TYR A 540 -56.18 32.71 -29.17
CA TYR A 540 -56.82 32.47 -30.43
C TYR A 540 -56.71 31.01 -30.87
N ALA A 541 -57.76 30.53 -31.54
CA ALA A 541 -57.78 29.21 -32.14
C ALA A 541 -57.93 29.32 -33.65
N ARG A 542 -57.32 28.38 -34.40
CA ARG A 542 -57.39 28.38 -35.88
C ARG A 542 -57.66 26.96 -36.41
N ASN A 543 -58.26 26.90 -37.56
CA ASN A 543 -58.56 25.71 -38.35
C ASN A 543 -59.45 24.70 -37.61
N ASN A 544 -60.62 24.43 -38.16
CA ASN A 544 -61.62 23.52 -37.62
C ASN A 544 -62.06 23.85 -36.17
N VAL A 545 -62.28 25.15 -35.89
CA VAL A 545 -62.68 25.62 -34.55
C VAL A 545 -64.12 25.30 -34.33
N LYS A 546 -64.43 24.58 -33.21
CA LYS A 546 -65.78 24.33 -32.72
C LYS A 546 -65.82 24.61 -31.21
N ILE A 547 -66.72 25.43 -30.76
CA ILE A 547 -66.94 25.76 -29.36
C ILE A 547 -68.35 25.29 -28.99
N VAL A 548 -68.47 24.55 -27.89
CA VAL A 548 -69.66 24.07 -27.32
C VAL A 548 -69.74 24.54 -25.86
N SER A 549 -70.77 25.34 -25.53
CA SER A 549 -70.99 25.78 -24.17
C SER A 549 -72.43 25.35 -23.77
N THR A 550 -72.55 24.69 -22.62
CA THR A 550 -73.83 24.38 -22.03
C THR A 550 -74.20 25.53 -21.12
N LEU A 551 -75.23 26.30 -21.49
CA LEU A 551 -75.81 27.32 -20.63
C LEU A 551 -76.36 26.66 -19.37
N PRO A 552 -76.10 27.22 -18.17
CA PRO A 552 -76.81 26.74 -16.98
C PRO A 552 -78.34 26.84 -17.20
N GLN A 553 -79.04 25.73 -17.06
CA GLN A 553 -80.50 25.78 -17.02
C GLN A 553 -80.84 26.58 -15.79
N PHE A 554 -81.39 27.80 -16.00
CA PHE A 554 -82.09 28.52 -14.94
C PHE A 554 -83.29 27.69 -14.51
N ARG A 555 -83.25 27.12 -13.32
CA ARG A 555 -84.37 26.65 -12.58
C ARG A 555 -84.93 27.76 -11.69
#